data_d6d26891fd5f30ffea3529f30600d441
#
_entry.id   d6d26891fd5f30ffea3529f30600d441
#
_cell.length_a   1.000
_cell.length_b   1.000
_cell.length_c   1.000
_cell.angle_alpha   90.00
_cell.angle_beta   90.00
_cell.angle_gamma   90.00
#
_symmetry.space_group_name_H-M   'P 1'
#
loop_
_entity.id
_entity.type
_entity.pdbx_description
1 polymer ?
#
loop_
_entity_poly.entity_id
_entity_poly.type
_entity_poly.pdbx_seq_one_letter_code
_entity_poly.pdbx_strand_id
1 'polypeptide(L)'
;SHLFGLQPSHIQALAFLGTTGVDEQAGIILKYTHGQQLALLSSAVRTRIPNNALIIGTEGMVWMPMFWRARLALLWRPKKLPRITWGRAGYQFEATEVGQCIREKRMESTVIPLDESLALMETMDQIREKIGLKYPEE
;
A
#
# COMPACT_ATOMS: atom_id res chain seq x y z
N SER A 1 3.88 1.86 5.00
CA SER A 1 4.69 2.28 6.16
C SER A 1 4.80 1.19 7.22
N HIS A 2 3.72 0.54 7.67
CA HIS A 2 3.74 -0.51 8.70
C HIS A 2 4.65 -1.71 8.40
N LEU A 3 4.98 -1.97 7.15
CA LEU A 3 5.83 -3.10 6.77
C LEU A 3 7.32 -2.72 6.65
N PHE A 4 7.61 -1.57 6.04
CA PHE A 4 8.97 -1.25 5.60
C PHE A 4 9.47 0.12 6.07
N GLY A 5 8.66 0.88 6.79
CA GLY A 5 8.93 2.25 7.23
C GLY A 5 8.14 3.30 6.46
N LEU A 6 8.24 4.54 6.92
CA LEU A 6 7.40 5.64 6.44
C LEU A 6 7.72 6.05 5.00
N GLN A 7 8.99 6.22 4.68
CA GLN A 7 9.40 6.73 3.36
C GLN A 7 10.37 5.78 2.66
N PRO A 8 10.19 5.55 1.35
CA PRO A 8 11.18 4.85 0.56
C PRO A 8 12.43 5.73 0.38
N SER A 9 13.60 5.11 0.38
CA SER A 9 14.85 5.79 0.10
C SER A 9 15.09 6.03 -1.39
N HIS A 10 14.36 5.29 -2.24
CA HIS A 10 14.47 5.41 -3.69
C HIS A 10 13.18 4.98 -4.35
N ILE A 11 12.76 5.72 -5.39
CA ILE A 11 11.54 5.48 -6.15
C ILE A 11 11.88 5.43 -7.62
N GLN A 12 11.44 4.38 -8.31
CA GLN A 12 11.40 4.29 -9.76
C GLN A 12 9.96 4.08 -10.20
N ALA A 13 9.52 4.82 -11.19
CA ALA A 13 8.17 4.71 -11.70
C ALA A 13 8.14 4.92 -13.21
N LEU A 14 7.30 4.15 -13.89
CA LEU A 14 6.97 4.29 -15.30
C LEU A 14 5.47 4.20 -15.45
N ALA A 15 4.91 5.00 -16.34
CA ALA A 15 3.49 4.97 -16.62
C ALA A 15 3.21 5.14 -18.12
N PHE A 16 2.08 4.61 -18.53
CA PHE A 16 1.46 4.96 -19.80
C PHE A 16 0.36 5.99 -19.52
N LEU A 17 0.55 7.20 -20.01
CA LEU A 17 -0.45 8.26 -19.90
C LEU A 17 -1.38 8.19 -21.12
N GLY A 18 -2.67 8.19 -20.86
CA GLY A 18 -3.71 8.18 -21.91
C GLY A 18 -3.88 9.53 -22.59
N THR A 19 -4.74 9.57 -23.59
CA THR A 19 -5.04 10.79 -24.35
C THR A 19 -5.66 11.91 -23.49
N THR A 20 -6.23 11.57 -22.36
CA THR A 20 -6.79 12.52 -21.38
C THR A 20 -5.77 13.06 -20.38
N GLY A 21 -4.50 12.58 -20.46
CA GLY A 21 -3.43 12.99 -19.55
C GLY A 21 -3.39 12.24 -18.23
N VAL A 22 -4.29 11.26 -18.00
CA VAL A 22 -4.25 10.42 -16.79
C VAL A 22 -3.43 9.16 -17.00
N ASP A 23 -2.91 8.59 -15.92
CA ASP A 23 -2.18 7.32 -15.92
C ASP A 23 -3.14 6.14 -16.15
N GLU A 24 -3.08 5.55 -17.33
CA GLU A 24 -3.88 4.36 -17.66
C GLU A 24 -3.24 3.06 -17.15
N GLN A 25 -1.93 3.07 -16.99
CA GLN A 25 -1.16 1.98 -16.43
C GLN A 25 0.12 2.52 -15.80
N ALA A 26 0.47 2.04 -14.61
CA ALA A 26 1.70 2.40 -13.92
C ALA A 26 2.37 1.19 -13.28
N GLY A 27 3.71 1.21 -13.29
CA GLY A 27 4.57 0.28 -12.56
C GLY A 27 5.55 1.07 -11.70
N ILE A 28 5.66 0.70 -10.41
CA ILE A 28 6.43 1.45 -9.43
C ILE A 28 7.30 0.48 -8.63
N ILE A 29 8.55 0.87 -8.39
CA ILE A 29 9.47 0.16 -7.51
C ILE A 29 9.91 1.11 -6.40
N LEU A 30 9.67 0.71 -5.15
CA LEU A 30 10.09 1.43 -3.96
C LEU A 30 11.20 0.64 -3.26
N LYS A 31 12.31 1.31 -2.96
CA LYS A 31 13.41 0.73 -2.19
C LYS A 31 13.42 1.34 -0.78
N TYR A 32 13.56 0.49 0.23
CA TYR A 32 13.71 0.90 1.63
C TYR A 32 15.09 0.50 2.14
N THR A 33 15.82 1.45 2.74
CA THR A 33 17.24 1.27 3.07
C THR A 33 17.45 0.50 4.36
N HIS A 34 16.60 0.73 5.36
CA HIS A 34 16.79 0.17 6.70
C HIS A 34 16.66 -1.36 6.79
N GLY A 35 15.99 -2.01 5.85
CA GLY A 35 15.79 -3.45 5.85
C GLY A 35 16.09 -4.11 4.51
N GLN A 36 16.67 -3.38 3.55
CA GLN A 36 16.97 -3.87 2.19
C GLN A 36 15.72 -4.43 1.47
N GLN A 37 14.54 -3.85 1.75
CA GLN A 37 13.29 -4.29 1.15
C GLN A 37 13.02 -3.57 -0.16
N LEU A 38 12.31 -4.27 -1.05
CA LEU A 38 11.74 -3.72 -2.27
C LEU A 38 10.23 -3.94 -2.26
N ALA A 39 9.47 -2.93 -2.65
CA ALA A 39 8.07 -3.06 -2.97
C ALA A 39 7.87 -2.82 -4.48
N LEU A 40 7.14 -3.71 -5.12
CA LEU A 40 6.74 -3.60 -6.51
C LEU A 40 5.23 -3.39 -6.54
N LEU A 41 4.81 -2.28 -7.13
CA LEU A 41 3.41 -1.90 -7.21
C LEU A 41 3.02 -1.77 -8.68
N SER A 42 1.79 -2.11 -8.99
CA SER A 42 1.23 -1.88 -10.31
C SER A 42 -0.22 -1.45 -10.22
N SER A 43 -0.62 -0.54 -11.10
CA SER A 43 -2.00 -0.12 -11.29
C SER A 43 -2.34 -0.12 -12.77
N ALA A 44 -3.61 -0.38 -13.09
CA ALA A 44 -4.12 -0.26 -14.45
C ALA A 44 -5.63 -0.04 -14.42
N VAL A 45 -6.12 0.87 -15.29
CA VAL A 45 -7.56 1.13 -15.45
C VAL A 45 -8.12 0.46 -16.69
N ARG A 46 -7.31 0.23 -17.72
CA ARG A 46 -7.75 -0.40 -18.99
C ARG A 46 -7.65 -1.92 -18.99
N THR A 47 -6.83 -2.49 -18.13
CA THR A 47 -6.62 -3.93 -18.05
C THR A 47 -6.98 -4.47 -16.67
N ARG A 48 -7.48 -5.69 -16.64
CA ARG A 48 -7.77 -6.35 -15.37
C ARG A 48 -6.48 -6.93 -14.80
N ILE A 49 -6.01 -6.36 -13.70
CA ILE A 49 -4.89 -6.90 -12.94
C ILE A 49 -5.37 -7.56 -11.65
N PRO A 50 -4.67 -8.60 -11.15
CA PRO A 50 -5.01 -9.20 -9.87
C PRO A 50 -4.84 -8.20 -8.72
N ASN A 51 -5.91 -7.98 -7.95
CA ASN A 51 -5.88 -7.17 -6.73
C ASN A 51 -5.38 -8.01 -5.55
N ASN A 52 -4.12 -8.40 -5.57
CA ASN A 52 -3.49 -9.19 -4.53
C ASN A 52 -2.25 -8.48 -3.98
N ALA A 53 -1.90 -8.81 -2.73
CA ALA A 53 -0.63 -8.45 -2.14
C ALA A 53 0.14 -9.74 -1.81
N LEU A 54 1.44 -9.72 -2.12
CA LEU A 54 2.36 -10.80 -1.82
C LEU A 54 3.55 -10.22 -1.06
N ILE A 55 3.76 -10.70 0.16
CA ILE A 55 4.89 -10.33 1.01
C ILE A 55 5.83 -11.53 1.06
N ILE A 56 7.05 -11.36 0.61
CA ILE A 56 8.06 -12.42 0.53
C ILE A 56 9.19 -12.07 1.51
N GLY A 57 9.49 -12.99 2.38
CA GLY A 57 10.61 -12.90 3.32
C GLY A 57 11.45 -14.17 3.32
N THR A 58 12.57 -14.13 3.99
CA THR A 58 13.53 -15.25 4.10
C THR A 58 12.94 -16.49 4.79
N GLU A 59 11.93 -16.28 5.65
CA GLU A 59 11.30 -17.37 6.40
C GLU A 59 9.95 -17.83 5.82
N GLY A 60 9.48 -17.22 4.74
CA GLY A 60 8.22 -17.59 4.12
C GLY A 60 7.56 -16.45 3.36
N MET A 61 6.31 -16.67 2.98
CA MET A 61 5.54 -15.65 2.27
C MET A 61 4.11 -15.56 2.80
N VAL A 62 3.53 -14.37 2.65
CA VAL A 62 2.11 -14.11 2.92
C VAL A 62 1.46 -13.68 1.61
N TRP A 63 0.39 -14.34 1.23
CA TRP A 63 -0.44 -13.97 0.10
C TRP A 63 -1.82 -13.53 0.56
N MET A 64 -2.26 -12.37 0.09
CA MET A 64 -3.55 -11.77 0.40
C MET A 64 -4.29 -11.46 -0.89
N PRO A 65 -5.26 -12.29 -1.30
CA PRO A 65 -6.15 -11.97 -2.42
C PRO A 65 -7.09 -10.83 -2.04
N MET A 66 -7.39 -9.96 -2.98
CA MET A 66 -8.23 -8.78 -2.75
C MET A 66 -7.79 -8.02 -1.49
N PHE A 67 -6.50 -7.63 -1.44
CA PHE A 67 -5.85 -7.04 -0.25
C PHE A 67 -6.61 -5.84 0.33
N TRP A 68 -7.32 -5.08 -0.50
CA TRP A 68 -8.16 -3.95 -0.08
C TRP A 68 -9.37 -4.36 0.80
N ARG A 69 -9.75 -5.64 0.80
CA ARG A 69 -10.74 -6.22 1.72
C ARG A 69 -10.10 -7.03 2.85
N ALA A 70 -8.87 -7.48 2.68
CA ALA A 70 -8.05 -8.23 3.63
C ALA A 70 -8.80 -9.34 4.42
N ARG A 71 -9.76 -10.05 3.78
CA ARG A 71 -10.55 -11.12 4.44
C ARG A 71 -9.79 -12.41 4.61
N LEU A 72 -8.79 -12.63 3.77
CA LEU A 72 -8.02 -13.88 3.71
C LEU A 72 -6.54 -13.55 3.62
N ALA A 73 -5.75 -14.19 4.46
CA ALA A 73 -4.31 -14.22 4.35
C ALA A 73 -3.82 -15.66 4.46
N LEU A 74 -2.97 -16.06 3.52
CA LEU A 74 -2.31 -17.37 3.48
C LEU A 74 -0.85 -17.15 3.83
N LEU A 75 -0.43 -17.71 4.97
CA LEU A 75 0.96 -17.74 5.39
C LEU A 75 1.55 -19.12 5.04
N TRP A 76 2.55 -19.10 4.18
CA TRP A 76 3.33 -20.28 3.84
C TRP A 76 4.76 -20.15 4.38
N ARG A 77 5.26 -21.20 5.05
CA ARG A 77 6.63 -21.31 5.56
C ARG A 77 7.23 -22.63 5.14
N PRO A 78 8.52 -22.69 4.81
CA PRO A 78 9.20 -23.95 4.55
C PRO A 78 9.07 -24.91 5.74
N LYS A 79 8.82 -26.18 5.47
CA LYS A 79 8.69 -27.26 6.47
C LYS A 79 7.56 -27.09 7.50
N LYS A 80 6.58 -26.18 7.26
CA LYS A 80 5.40 -26.00 8.10
C LYS A 80 4.14 -26.07 7.25
N LEU A 81 3.05 -26.52 7.85
CA LEU A 81 1.75 -26.47 7.18
C LEU A 81 1.33 -25.02 6.91
N PRO A 82 0.72 -24.73 5.77
CA PRO A 82 0.17 -23.41 5.48
C PRO A 82 -0.84 -23.00 6.55
N ARG A 83 -0.77 -21.75 6.97
CA ARG A 83 -1.75 -21.18 7.90
C ARG A 83 -2.67 -20.25 7.15
N ILE A 84 -3.97 -20.49 7.27
CA ILE A 84 -5.01 -19.65 6.75
C ILE A 84 -5.54 -18.77 7.88
N THR A 85 -5.59 -17.47 7.64
CA THR A 85 -6.18 -16.51 8.58
C THR A 85 -7.36 -15.84 7.89
N TRP A 86 -8.52 -15.89 8.55
CA TRP A 86 -9.74 -15.22 8.11
C TRP A 86 -9.94 -13.98 8.96
N GLY A 87 -10.13 -12.83 8.31
CA GLY A 87 -10.39 -11.55 8.95
C GLY A 87 -11.80 -11.04 8.67
N ARG A 88 -12.25 -10.11 9.46
CA ARG A 88 -13.38 -9.24 9.10
C ARG A 88 -12.86 -8.15 8.19
N ALA A 89 -13.61 -7.79 7.16
CA ALA A 89 -13.26 -6.69 6.28
C ALA A 89 -14.36 -5.65 6.29
N GLY A 90 -13.98 -4.41 6.14
CA GLY A 90 -14.89 -3.28 5.99
C GLY A 90 -14.47 -2.07 6.81
N TYR A 91 -15.13 -0.98 6.54
CA TYR A 91 -14.89 0.34 7.16
C TYR A 91 -15.23 0.41 8.65
N GLN A 92 -15.74 -0.68 9.25
CA GLN A 92 -16.05 -0.74 10.68
C GLN A 92 -14.80 -0.51 11.57
N PHE A 93 -13.62 -0.90 11.10
CA PHE A 93 -12.39 -0.71 11.87
C PHE A 93 -12.02 0.77 11.94
N GLU A 94 -12.15 1.50 10.84
CA GLU A 94 -11.93 2.94 10.76
C GLU A 94 -12.93 3.67 11.64
N ALA A 95 -14.23 3.35 11.52
CA ALA A 95 -15.27 3.93 12.34
C ALA A 95 -15.07 3.66 13.84
N THR A 96 -14.60 2.47 14.20
CA THR A 96 -14.29 2.10 15.58
C THR A 96 -13.13 2.91 16.12
N GLU A 97 -12.04 3.04 15.37
CA GLU A 97 -10.86 3.82 15.75
C GLU A 97 -11.20 5.31 15.91
N VAL A 98 -11.94 5.89 14.96
CA VAL A 98 -12.41 7.27 15.07
C VAL A 98 -13.27 7.46 16.33
N GLY A 99 -14.22 6.55 16.58
CA GLY A 99 -15.05 6.58 17.78
C GLY A 99 -14.23 6.47 19.07
N GLN A 100 -13.14 5.71 19.07
CA GLN A 100 -12.25 5.61 20.21
C GLN A 100 -11.44 6.90 20.40
N CYS A 101 -10.86 7.47 19.33
CA CYS A 101 -10.16 8.75 19.40
C CYS A 101 -11.05 9.85 19.99
N ILE A 102 -12.31 9.94 19.57
CA ILE A 102 -13.26 10.93 20.09
C ILE A 102 -13.51 10.72 21.60
N ARG A 103 -13.75 9.48 22.03
CA ARG A 103 -13.98 9.17 23.47
C ARG A 103 -12.77 9.48 24.34
N GLU A 104 -11.57 9.24 23.81
CA GLU A 104 -10.31 9.48 24.49
C GLU A 104 -9.76 10.90 24.31
N LYS A 105 -10.51 11.75 23.59
CA LYS A 105 -10.10 13.13 23.24
C LYS A 105 -8.73 13.20 22.54
N ARG A 106 -8.40 12.17 21.78
CA ARG A 106 -7.20 12.16 20.93
C ARG A 106 -7.50 12.90 19.63
N MET A 107 -6.56 13.74 19.18
CA MET A 107 -6.70 14.52 17.94
C MET A 107 -6.40 13.69 16.70
N GLU A 108 -5.69 12.57 16.87
CA GLU A 108 -5.31 11.66 15.78
C GLU A 108 -5.28 10.20 16.24
N SER A 109 -5.28 9.29 15.28
CA SER A 109 -5.13 7.87 15.51
C SER A 109 -3.67 7.50 15.75
N THR A 110 -3.42 6.58 16.70
CA THR A 110 -2.09 5.98 16.86
C THR A 110 -1.82 4.86 15.86
N VAL A 111 -2.85 4.39 15.15
CA VAL A 111 -2.74 3.35 14.12
C VAL A 111 -2.21 3.94 12.81
N ILE A 112 -2.73 5.10 12.41
CA ILE A 112 -2.25 5.87 11.25
C ILE A 112 -2.20 7.34 11.69
N PRO A 113 -1.07 7.81 12.24
CA PRO A 113 -0.87 9.20 12.61
C PRO A 113 -0.89 10.13 11.38
N LEU A 114 -1.08 11.42 11.63
CA LEU A 114 -1.09 12.43 10.54
C LEU A 114 0.25 12.49 9.81
N ASP A 115 1.36 12.35 10.52
CA ASP A 115 2.70 12.32 9.90
C ASP A 115 2.87 11.16 8.92
N GLU A 116 2.25 10.01 9.21
CA GLU A 116 2.26 8.87 8.28
C GLU A 116 1.45 9.18 7.02
N SER A 117 0.29 9.82 7.17
CA SER A 117 -0.52 10.25 6.04
C SER A 117 0.22 11.26 5.16
N LEU A 118 0.93 12.21 5.78
CA LEU A 118 1.75 13.19 5.09
C LEU A 118 2.89 12.53 4.31
N ALA A 119 3.64 11.63 4.95
CA ALA A 119 4.73 10.90 4.31
C ALA A 119 4.25 10.03 3.12
N LEU A 120 3.04 9.48 3.22
CA LEU A 120 2.41 8.74 2.12
C LEU A 120 2.07 9.67 0.95
N MET A 121 1.50 10.85 1.22
CA MET A 121 1.20 11.84 0.19
C MET A 121 2.48 12.33 -0.50
N GLU A 122 3.53 12.64 0.25
CA GLU A 122 4.84 13.00 -0.31
C GLU A 122 5.41 11.91 -1.23
N THR A 123 5.26 10.65 -0.85
CA THR A 123 5.68 9.52 -1.69
C THR A 123 4.86 9.47 -2.99
N MET A 124 3.55 9.71 -2.92
CA MET A 124 2.67 9.74 -4.09
C MET A 124 3.03 10.91 -5.02
N ASP A 125 3.34 12.08 -4.48
CA ASP A 125 3.76 13.25 -5.26
C ASP A 125 5.08 13.01 -5.99
N GLN A 126 6.06 12.39 -5.32
CA GLN A 126 7.31 11.97 -5.97
C GLN A 126 7.10 10.95 -7.10
N ILE A 127 6.14 10.03 -6.95
CA ILE A 127 5.78 9.08 -8.01
C ILE A 127 5.16 9.83 -9.17
N ARG A 128 4.20 10.75 -8.93
CA ARG A 128 3.54 11.58 -9.96
C ARG A 128 4.55 12.40 -10.74
N GLU A 129 5.50 13.05 -10.07
CA GLU A 129 6.57 13.79 -10.69
C GLU A 129 7.40 12.90 -11.65
N LYS A 130 7.77 11.69 -11.21
CA LYS A 130 8.58 10.75 -12.01
C LYS A 130 7.87 10.24 -13.26
N ILE A 131 6.57 10.08 -13.22
CA ILE A 131 5.76 9.64 -14.39
C ILE A 131 5.27 10.82 -15.24
N GLY A 132 5.55 12.06 -14.83
CA GLY A 132 5.14 13.27 -15.55
C GLY A 132 3.64 13.55 -15.48
N LEU A 133 2.94 13.01 -14.47
CA LEU A 133 1.51 13.22 -14.28
C LEU A 133 1.25 14.59 -13.65
N LYS A 134 0.46 15.42 -14.36
CA LYS A 134 -0.04 16.69 -13.85
C LYS A 134 -1.55 16.73 -14.00
N TYR A 135 -2.23 17.08 -12.94
CA TYR A 135 -3.69 17.29 -13.04
C TYR A 135 -4.01 18.68 -13.62
N PRO A 136 -5.15 18.82 -14.33
CA PRO A 136 -5.50 20.06 -15.02
C PRO A 136 -5.61 21.31 -14.14
N GLU A 137 -5.75 21.14 -12.84
CA GLU A 137 -5.93 22.23 -11.88
C GLU A 137 -4.66 22.51 -11.02
N GLU A 138 -3.58 21.86 -11.33
CA GLU A 138 -2.24 22.06 -10.71
C GLU A 138 -1.33 22.89 -11.67
#